data_f31dbbe643d075ca30e2194e40e2e69e
#
_entry.id   f31dbbe643d075ca30e2194e40e2e69e
#
_cell.length_a   1.000
_cell.length_b   1.000
_cell.length_c   1.000
_cell.angle_alpha   90.00
_cell.angle_beta   90.00
_cell.angle_gamma   90.00
#
_symmetry.space_group_name_H-M   'P 1'
#
loop_
_entity.id
_entity.type
_entity.pdbx_description
1 polymer ?
#
loop_
_entity_poly.entity_id
_entity_poly.type
_entity_poly.pdbx_seq_one_letter_code
_entity_poly.pdbx_strand_id
1 'polypeptide(L)'
;MSSPLRTPNGWRCEKQASNLRRANWMDYRNPSILLITMVTTDRRPLFGELQGEKIVLTPFGKQVGLEIEQIPTYLDASAIEIYDYVVMPDHVHILLQIHERLPKHIGRYLCWFKVRCSSLVGYTTSTKPSDTNSLFAPNYHDRLLKGRNQLAHMKRYIKDNPRRLALKRANKDLFRIHQDVLLNNLPCTTLGNTFLFDYPIKHVVQCSRSLTQEQIDALLDECLTQATEGIVHVTAAISEGEKQIARALREKGFPLIVLLHEGFPSPDNPQYKYYKPSGVYFEACAAGKLLLIEPHKQVLELPEVVDKTEAKVGNIPHTSQRYRFVAMNMIAEIIATSG
;
A
#
# COMPACT_ATOMS: atom_id res chain seq x y z
N MET A 1 1.51 -26.35 14.81
CA MET A 1 0.72 -25.48 13.88
C MET A 1 0.59 -24.12 14.57
N SER A 2 1.30 -23.11 14.09
CA SER A 2 1.20 -21.76 14.64
C SER A 2 -0.13 -21.13 14.23
N SER A 3 -0.85 -20.58 15.20
CA SER A 3 -2.11 -19.88 14.95
C SER A 3 -1.86 -18.59 14.18
N PRO A 4 -2.74 -18.20 13.24
CA PRO A 4 -2.58 -16.96 12.48
C PRO A 4 -2.65 -15.74 13.42
N LEU A 5 -1.69 -14.82 13.30
CA LEU A 5 -1.67 -13.58 14.06
C LEU A 5 -2.63 -12.55 13.44
N ARG A 6 -3.46 -11.94 14.27
CA ARG A 6 -4.35 -10.85 13.87
C ARG A 6 -3.57 -9.54 13.82
N THR A 7 -3.49 -8.91 12.65
CA THR A 7 -2.90 -7.58 12.50
C THR A 7 -4.00 -6.54 12.23
N PRO A 8 -3.78 -5.23 12.45
CA PRO A 8 -4.76 -4.18 12.16
C PRO A 8 -5.30 -4.20 10.73
N ASN A 9 -4.51 -4.73 9.78
CA ASN A 9 -4.85 -4.87 8.36
C ASN A 9 -5.34 -6.27 7.97
N GLY A 10 -5.74 -7.10 8.93
CA GLY A 10 -6.24 -8.46 8.71
C GLY A 10 -5.29 -9.55 9.21
N TRP A 11 -5.66 -10.80 8.91
CA TRP A 11 -4.87 -11.97 9.31
C TRP A 11 -3.61 -12.08 8.45
N ARG A 12 -2.45 -12.17 9.09
CA ARG A 12 -1.18 -12.55 8.45
C ARG A 12 -0.71 -13.89 9.00
N CYS A 13 -0.34 -14.79 8.09
CA CYS A 13 0.39 -15.99 8.48
C CYS A 13 1.87 -15.65 8.72
N GLU A 14 2.48 -16.32 9.69
CA GLU A 14 3.93 -16.33 9.79
C GLU A 14 4.52 -16.75 8.45
N LYS A 15 5.54 -16.02 8.00
CA LYS A 15 6.27 -16.37 6.78
C LYS A 15 7.02 -17.67 7.04
N GLN A 16 6.64 -18.74 6.36
CA GLN A 16 7.54 -19.86 6.22
C GLN A 16 8.79 -19.42 5.44
N ALA A 17 9.94 -19.98 5.79
CA ALA A 17 11.21 -19.78 5.09
C ALA A 17 11.17 -20.24 3.61
N SER A 18 10.09 -20.91 3.18
CA SER A 18 9.83 -21.21 1.78
C SER A 18 9.33 -19.96 1.03
N ASN A 19 9.76 -19.76 -0.21
CA ASN A 19 9.34 -18.68 -1.11
C ASN A 19 7.83 -18.64 -1.43
N LEU A 20 7.03 -19.49 -0.80
CA LEU A 20 5.59 -19.59 -0.95
C LEU A 20 4.89 -18.60 0.00
N ARG A 21 4.59 -17.41 -0.49
CA ARG A 21 3.86 -16.37 0.25
C ARG A 21 2.35 -16.61 0.31
N ARG A 22 1.92 -17.86 0.41
CA ARG A 22 0.51 -18.24 0.40
C ARG A 22 -0.04 -18.37 1.82
N ALA A 23 -1.34 -18.12 1.96
CA ALA A 23 -2.05 -18.32 3.22
C ALA A 23 -2.15 -19.83 3.51
N ASN A 24 -1.40 -20.32 4.49
CA ASN A 24 -1.37 -21.76 4.84
C ASN A 24 -2.72 -22.29 5.35
N TRP A 25 -3.61 -21.39 5.77
CA TRP A 25 -4.93 -21.70 6.30
C TRP A 25 -6.02 -21.78 5.21
N MET A 26 -5.70 -21.42 3.95
CA MET A 26 -6.66 -21.36 2.85
C MET A 26 -6.46 -22.52 1.88
N ASP A 27 -7.54 -23.25 1.61
CA ASP A 27 -7.60 -24.16 0.45
C ASP A 27 -7.97 -23.34 -0.79
N TYR A 28 -7.01 -23.10 -1.65
CA TYR A 28 -7.14 -22.34 -2.90
C TYR A 28 -7.95 -23.04 -4.00
N ARG A 29 -8.66 -24.11 -3.64
CA ARG A 29 -9.69 -24.74 -4.47
C ARG A 29 -11.08 -24.22 -4.13
N ASN A 30 -11.25 -23.64 -2.95
CA ASN A 30 -12.57 -23.21 -2.46
C ASN A 30 -13.04 -21.90 -3.10
N PRO A 31 -14.36 -21.65 -3.14
CA PRO A 31 -14.94 -20.40 -3.60
C PRO A 31 -14.27 -19.19 -2.98
N SER A 32 -13.82 -18.27 -3.83
CA SER A 32 -13.06 -17.10 -3.39
C SER A 32 -12.86 -16.10 -4.53
N ILE A 33 -12.58 -14.84 -4.19
CA ILE A 33 -12.17 -13.81 -5.15
C ILE A 33 -10.69 -13.51 -4.91
N LEU A 34 -9.89 -13.63 -5.96
CA LEU A 34 -8.44 -13.49 -5.91
C LEU A 34 -7.96 -12.43 -6.90
N LEU A 35 -7.07 -11.56 -6.44
CA LEU A 35 -6.21 -10.77 -7.33
C LEU A 35 -4.88 -11.49 -7.47
N ILE A 36 -4.60 -11.97 -8.67
CA ILE A 36 -3.35 -12.66 -9.02
C ILE A 36 -2.42 -11.67 -9.72
N THR A 37 -1.14 -11.70 -9.36
CA THR A 37 -0.10 -10.94 -10.06
C THR A 37 1.01 -11.89 -10.50
N MET A 38 1.31 -11.90 -11.77
CA MET A 38 2.43 -12.65 -12.35
C MET A 38 3.37 -11.70 -13.07
N VAL A 39 4.66 -11.81 -12.79
CA VAL A 39 5.70 -10.94 -13.34
C VAL A 39 6.56 -11.70 -14.33
N THR A 40 7.07 -11.01 -15.34
CA THR A 40 8.09 -11.56 -16.22
C THR A 40 9.39 -11.78 -15.46
N THR A 41 10.21 -12.73 -15.92
CA THR A 41 11.56 -12.94 -15.38
C THR A 41 12.36 -11.65 -15.53
N ASP A 42 13.03 -11.23 -14.45
CA ASP A 42 13.84 -10.00 -14.37
C ASP A 42 13.08 -8.72 -14.73
N ARG A 43 11.75 -8.73 -14.62
CA ARG A 43 10.91 -7.59 -14.96
C ARG A 43 11.09 -7.10 -16.39
N ARG A 44 11.38 -7.99 -17.34
CA ARG A 44 11.52 -7.65 -18.75
C ARG A 44 10.20 -7.10 -19.32
N PRO A 45 10.18 -5.93 -19.95
CA PRO A 45 8.97 -5.30 -20.49
C PRO A 45 8.57 -5.89 -21.84
N LEU A 46 8.12 -7.15 -21.86
CA LEU A 46 7.83 -7.92 -23.08
C LEU A 46 6.43 -7.70 -23.65
N PHE A 47 5.48 -7.25 -22.79
CA PHE A 47 4.07 -7.22 -23.16
C PHE A 47 3.63 -5.88 -23.76
N GLY A 48 4.40 -4.83 -23.60
CA GLY A 48 4.05 -3.51 -24.10
C GLY A 48 4.93 -2.41 -23.55
N GLU A 49 4.57 -1.19 -23.90
CA GLU A 49 5.22 0.02 -23.38
C GLU A 49 4.20 1.04 -22.89
N LEU A 50 4.63 1.90 -21.99
CA LEU A 50 3.83 2.99 -21.49
C LEU A 50 3.93 4.19 -22.45
N GLN A 51 2.80 4.62 -23.00
CA GLN A 51 2.67 5.85 -23.80
C GLN A 51 1.63 6.76 -23.13
N GLY A 52 2.06 7.90 -22.61
CA GLY A 52 1.24 8.73 -21.74
C GLY A 52 0.75 7.94 -20.51
N GLU A 53 -0.55 7.86 -20.33
CA GLU A 53 -1.19 7.11 -19.23
C GLU A 53 -1.76 5.74 -19.66
N LYS A 54 -1.40 5.24 -20.84
CA LYS A 54 -1.90 3.98 -21.40
C LYS A 54 -0.76 3.02 -21.73
N ILE A 55 -1.06 1.73 -21.70
CA ILE A 55 -0.13 0.71 -22.20
C ILE A 55 -0.47 0.39 -23.64
N VAL A 56 0.49 0.60 -24.52
CA VAL A 56 0.43 0.10 -25.91
C VAL A 56 1.02 -1.30 -25.91
N LEU A 57 0.16 -2.28 -26.09
CA LEU A 57 0.56 -3.70 -26.06
C LEU A 57 1.26 -4.09 -27.35
N THR A 58 2.32 -4.88 -27.21
CA THR A 58 2.92 -5.63 -28.32
C THR A 58 1.92 -6.66 -28.85
N PRO A 59 2.12 -7.22 -30.08
CA PRO A 59 1.33 -8.37 -30.53
C PRO A 59 1.31 -9.51 -29.53
N PHE A 60 2.45 -9.78 -28.88
CA PHE A 60 2.56 -10.76 -27.82
C PHE A 60 1.76 -10.39 -26.57
N GLY A 61 1.82 -9.13 -26.11
CA GLY A 61 1.03 -8.64 -24.97
C GLY A 61 -0.48 -8.75 -25.20
N LYS A 62 -0.94 -8.52 -26.45
CA LYS A 62 -2.34 -8.76 -26.84
C LYS A 62 -2.71 -10.23 -26.73
N GLN A 63 -1.82 -11.12 -27.19
CA GLN A 63 -2.04 -12.56 -27.09
C GLN A 63 -2.07 -13.04 -25.64
N VAL A 64 -1.23 -12.49 -24.77
CA VAL A 64 -1.28 -12.76 -23.33
C VAL A 64 -2.64 -12.37 -22.74
N GLY A 65 -3.23 -11.25 -23.17
CA GLY A 65 -4.59 -10.87 -22.78
C GLY A 65 -5.63 -11.92 -23.18
N LEU A 66 -5.57 -12.39 -24.43
CA LEU A 66 -6.47 -13.45 -24.91
C LEU A 66 -6.29 -14.75 -24.13
N GLU A 67 -5.04 -15.12 -23.79
CA GLU A 67 -4.79 -16.31 -22.96
C GLU A 67 -5.34 -16.18 -21.53
N ILE A 68 -5.42 -14.97 -20.96
CA ILE A 68 -6.09 -14.73 -19.67
C ILE A 68 -7.58 -15.05 -19.80
N GLU A 69 -8.24 -14.58 -20.85
CA GLU A 69 -9.67 -14.83 -21.11
C GLU A 69 -9.96 -16.31 -21.34
N GLN A 70 -8.97 -17.09 -21.77
CA GLN A 70 -9.10 -18.53 -21.99
C GLN A 70 -8.95 -19.37 -20.69
N ILE A 71 -8.51 -18.78 -19.56
CA ILE A 71 -8.32 -19.56 -18.33
C ILE A 71 -9.59 -20.35 -17.91
N PRO A 72 -10.82 -19.81 -18.00
CA PRO A 72 -12.03 -20.57 -17.67
C PRO A 72 -12.32 -21.78 -18.58
N THR A 73 -11.73 -21.79 -19.79
CA THR A 73 -11.90 -22.90 -20.76
C THR A 73 -10.89 -24.02 -20.57
N TYR A 74 -9.91 -23.84 -19.69
CA TYR A 74 -8.96 -24.91 -19.38
C TYR A 74 -9.67 -26.08 -18.73
N LEU A 75 -9.10 -27.26 -18.88
CA LEU A 75 -9.67 -28.49 -18.36
C LEU A 75 -10.04 -28.34 -16.86
N ASP A 76 -11.31 -28.60 -16.52
CA ASP A 76 -11.86 -28.48 -15.17
C ASP A 76 -11.84 -27.06 -14.55
N ALA A 77 -11.73 -26.00 -15.38
CA ALA A 77 -11.67 -24.61 -14.91
C ALA A 77 -12.98 -23.83 -15.03
N SER A 78 -14.09 -24.48 -15.40
CA SER A 78 -15.40 -23.83 -15.65
C SER A 78 -15.94 -23.05 -14.44
N ALA A 79 -15.52 -23.39 -13.23
CA ALA A 79 -15.88 -22.65 -12.02
C ALA A 79 -15.04 -21.35 -11.81
N ILE A 80 -14.12 -21.02 -12.71
CA ILE A 80 -13.33 -19.79 -12.67
C ILE A 80 -14.00 -18.76 -13.58
N GLU A 81 -14.21 -17.56 -13.08
CA GLU A 81 -14.64 -16.39 -13.83
C GLU A 81 -13.57 -15.31 -13.77
N ILE A 82 -13.22 -14.71 -14.91
CA ILE A 82 -12.31 -13.56 -14.97
C ILE A 82 -13.16 -12.29 -14.87
N TYR A 83 -13.02 -11.55 -13.78
CA TYR A 83 -13.75 -10.30 -13.57
C TYR A 83 -13.14 -9.11 -14.28
N ASP A 84 -11.82 -9.04 -14.28
CA ASP A 84 -11.07 -7.96 -14.92
C ASP A 84 -9.58 -8.34 -14.96
N TYR A 85 -8.82 -7.73 -15.86
CA TYR A 85 -7.38 -7.89 -15.90
C TYR A 85 -6.70 -6.69 -16.51
N VAL A 86 -5.40 -6.57 -16.31
CA VAL A 86 -4.54 -5.63 -17.03
C VAL A 86 -3.22 -6.29 -17.38
N VAL A 87 -2.81 -6.11 -18.62
CA VAL A 87 -1.48 -6.49 -19.10
C VAL A 87 -0.60 -5.24 -19.03
N MET A 88 0.35 -5.25 -18.12
CA MET A 88 1.36 -4.21 -17.93
C MET A 88 2.64 -4.61 -18.69
N PRO A 89 3.60 -3.70 -18.91
CA PRO A 89 4.79 -4.02 -19.70
C PRO A 89 5.54 -5.28 -19.24
N ASP A 90 5.64 -5.49 -17.93
CA ASP A 90 6.46 -6.53 -17.30
C ASP A 90 5.68 -7.46 -16.36
N HIS A 91 4.37 -7.35 -16.32
CA HIS A 91 3.53 -8.19 -15.47
C HIS A 91 2.06 -8.15 -15.88
N VAL A 92 1.28 -9.06 -15.32
CA VAL A 92 -0.17 -9.07 -15.44
C VAL A 92 -0.82 -9.05 -14.06
N HIS A 93 -1.96 -8.37 -13.96
CA HIS A 93 -2.90 -8.51 -12.86
C HIS A 93 -4.17 -9.15 -13.38
N ILE A 94 -4.65 -10.17 -12.69
CA ILE A 94 -5.89 -10.90 -13.02
C ILE A 94 -6.76 -10.92 -11.78
N LEU A 95 -7.95 -10.37 -11.89
CA LEU A 95 -8.99 -10.46 -10.87
C LEU A 95 -9.97 -11.53 -11.27
N LEU A 96 -10.00 -12.61 -10.51
CA LEU A 96 -10.83 -13.78 -10.80
C LEU A 96 -11.65 -14.21 -9.59
N GLN A 97 -12.78 -14.86 -9.87
CA GLN A 97 -13.59 -15.56 -8.87
C GLN A 97 -13.57 -17.06 -9.14
N ILE A 98 -13.50 -17.82 -8.08
CA ILE A 98 -13.79 -19.25 -8.04
C ILE A 98 -15.21 -19.36 -7.44
N HIS A 99 -16.19 -19.83 -8.24
CA HIS A 99 -17.58 -19.95 -7.82
C HIS A 99 -17.84 -21.23 -7.03
N GLU A 100 -17.25 -22.33 -7.45
CA GLU A 100 -17.38 -23.66 -6.86
C GLU A 100 -16.01 -24.26 -6.59
N ARG A 101 -15.98 -25.31 -5.77
CA ARG A 101 -14.74 -25.99 -5.43
C ARG A 101 -14.06 -26.56 -6.68
N LEU A 102 -12.86 -26.07 -6.97
CA LEU A 102 -12.06 -26.58 -8.10
C LEU A 102 -11.54 -27.99 -7.84
N PRO A 103 -11.47 -28.85 -8.86
CA PRO A 103 -10.83 -30.15 -8.77
C PRO A 103 -9.35 -30.07 -8.39
N LYS A 104 -8.66 -29.03 -8.86
CA LYS A 104 -7.23 -28.79 -8.63
C LYS A 104 -6.99 -27.42 -8.01
N HIS A 105 -5.85 -27.28 -7.33
CA HIS A 105 -5.41 -25.99 -6.77
C HIS A 105 -5.28 -24.94 -7.89
N ILE A 106 -5.71 -23.68 -7.63
CA ILE A 106 -5.67 -22.57 -8.61
C ILE A 106 -4.31 -22.41 -9.30
N GLY A 107 -3.22 -22.67 -8.58
CA GLY A 107 -1.86 -22.65 -9.11
C GLY A 107 -1.64 -23.57 -10.30
N ARG A 108 -2.44 -24.64 -10.47
CA ARG A 108 -2.35 -25.54 -11.63
C ARG A 108 -2.83 -24.85 -12.90
N TYR A 109 -3.95 -24.12 -12.82
CA TYR A 109 -4.51 -23.37 -13.94
C TYR A 109 -3.61 -22.20 -14.32
N LEU A 110 -3.05 -21.50 -13.32
CA LEU A 110 -2.06 -20.44 -13.57
C LEU A 110 -0.74 -20.98 -14.16
N CYS A 111 -0.35 -22.21 -13.80
CA CYS A 111 0.78 -22.87 -14.45
C CYS A 111 0.50 -23.15 -15.93
N TRP A 112 -0.68 -23.65 -16.25
CA TRP A 112 -1.08 -23.85 -17.66
C TRP A 112 -1.11 -22.55 -18.44
N PHE A 113 -1.66 -21.47 -17.89
CA PHE A 113 -1.58 -20.14 -18.49
C PHE A 113 -0.12 -19.74 -18.79
N LYS A 114 0.80 -19.92 -17.84
CA LYS A 114 2.23 -19.64 -18.05
C LYS A 114 2.82 -20.48 -19.16
N VAL A 115 2.49 -21.77 -19.21
CA VAL A 115 2.95 -22.70 -20.26
C VAL A 115 2.49 -22.23 -21.63
N ARG A 116 1.20 -21.92 -21.79
CA ARG A 116 0.64 -21.44 -23.04
C ARG A 116 1.28 -20.15 -23.51
N CYS A 117 1.39 -19.14 -22.64
CA CYS A 117 2.09 -17.90 -22.99
C CYS A 117 3.55 -18.13 -23.40
N SER A 118 4.26 -19.02 -22.70
CA SER A 118 5.67 -19.31 -22.99
C SER A 118 5.83 -19.99 -24.35
N SER A 119 4.93 -20.90 -24.72
CA SER A 119 4.96 -21.61 -25.98
C SER A 119 4.76 -20.70 -27.20
N LEU A 120 4.04 -19.59 -27.05
CA LEU A 120 3.81 -18.61 -28.13
C LEU A 120 5.09 -17.92 -28.61
N VAL A 121 6.11 -17.86 -27.79
CA VAL A 121 7.36 -17.12 -28.06
C VAL A 121 8.64 -17.96 -27.86
N GLY A 122 8.48 -19.27 -27.71
CA GLY A 122 9.61 -20.18 -27.55
C GLY A 122 10.38 -20.07 -26.23
N TYR A 123 9.78 -19.46 -25.22
CA TYR A 123 10.36 -19.44 -23.86
C TYR A 123 10.12 -20.76 -23.14
N THR A 124 11.03 -21.10 -22.24
CA THR A 124 10.85 -22.26 -21.36
C THR A 124 9.90 -21.99 -20.22
N THR A 125 9.28 -23.02 -19.69
CA THR A 125 8.44 -22.96 -18.47
C THR A 125 9.20 -23.59 -17.31
N SER A 126 10.24 -22.92 -16.85
CA SER A 126 11.00 -23.42 -15.71
C SER A 126 10.44 -22.89 -14.40
N THR A 127 10.41 -23.75 -13.39
CA THR A 127 10.12 -23.38 -11.99
C THR A 127 11.40 -23.05 -11.21
N LYS A 128 12.57 -23.19 -11.83
CA LYS A 128 13.85 -22.89 -11.17
C LYS A 128 14.15 -21.40 -11.22
N PRO A 129 14.51 -20.77 -10.10
CA PRO A 129 14.84 -19.34 -10.05
C PRO A 129 16.01 -18.91 -10.93
N SER A 130 16.87 -19.87 -11.31
CA SER A 130 18.07 -19.64 -12.11
C SER A 130 17.83 -19.73 -13.63
N ASP A 131 16.62 -20.08 -14.07
CA ASP A 131 16.32 -20.19 -15.49
C ASP A 131 15.95 -18.83 -16.08
N THR A 132 16.95 -18.14 -16.63
CA THR A 132 16.81 -16.84 -17.30
C THR A 132 16.01 -16.92 -18.60
N ASN A 133 15.79 -18.11 -19.15
CA ASN A 133 14.99 -18.34 -20.35
C ASN A 133 13.50 -18.55 -20.05
N SER A 134 13.07 -18.45 -18.80
CA SER A 134 11.65 -18.50 -18.45
C SER A 134 10.95 -17.17 -18.74
N LEU A 135 9.75 -17.21 -19.32
CA LEU A 135 8.94 -16.03 -19.57
C LEU A 135 8.52 -15.35 -18.26
N PHE A 136 7.95 -16.12 -17.34
CA PHE A 136 7.48 -15.62 -16.05
C PHE A 136 8.41 -16.04 -14.92
N ALA A 137 8.59 -15.14 -13.97
CA ALA A 137 9.24 -15.47 -12.72
C ALA A 137 8.56 -16.67 -12.03
N PRO A 138 9.29 -17.44 -11.20
CA PRO A 138 8.72 -18.50 -10.40
C PRO A 138 7.58 -17.98 -9.53
N ASN A 139 6.54 -18.81 -9.34
CA ASN A 139 5.38 -18.47 -8.52
C ASN A 139 4.51 -17.30 -9.05
N TYR A 140 3.63 -16.82 -8.22
CA TYR A 140 2.76 -15.65 -8.42
C TYR A 140 2.44 -15.05 -7.05
N HIS A 141 2.00 -13.80 -7.04
CA HIS A 141 1.44 -13.16 -5.85
C HIS A 141 -0.08 -13.24 -5.92
N ASP A 142 -0.70 -13.57 -4.81
CA ASP A 142 -2.15 -13.58 -4.65
C ASP A 142 -2.60 -12.68 -3.50
N ARG A 143 -3.78 -12.13 -3.67
CA ARG A 143 -4.51 -11.40 -2.63
C ARG A 143 -5.94 -11.85 -2.59
N LEU A 144 -6.35 -12.44 -1.46
CA LEU A 144 -7.73 -12.80 -1.20
C LEU A 144 -8.56 -11.55 -0.89
N LEU A 145 -9.69 -11.38 -1.57
CA LEU A 145 -10.67 -10.35 -1.28
C LEU A 145 -11.72 -10.89 -0.32
N LYS A 146 -11.97 -10.19 0.78
CA LYS A 146 -12.84 -10.63 1.87
C LYS A 146 -14.22 -9.96 1.87
N GLY A 147 -14.53 -9.04 0.96
CA GLY A 147 -15.80 -8.32 0.95
C GLY A 147 -16.14 -7.69 -0.40
N ARG A 148 -17.44 -7.46 -0.62
CA ARG A 148 -17.98 -6.89 -1.89
C ARG A 148 -17.39 -5.51 -2.21
N ASN A 149 -17.18 -4.66 -1.21
CA ASN A 149 -16.58 -3.34 -1.41
C ASN A 149 -15.15 -3.42 -1.94
N GLN A 150 -14.41 -4.49 -1.59
CA GLN A 150 -13.05 -4.70 -2.10
C GLN A 150 -13.03 -5.06 -3.60
N LEU A 151 -14.06 -5.71 -4.11
CA LEU A 151 -14.15 -6.06 -5.54
C LEU A 151 -14.20 -4.81 -6.42
N ALA A 152 -15.11 -3.87 -6.12
CA ALA A 152 -15.21 -2.61 -6.87
C ALA A 152 -13.92 -1.80 -6.81
N HIS A 153 -13.28 -1.80 -5.63
CA HIS A 153 -11.98 -1.13 -5.44
C HIS A 153 -10.87 -1.78 -6.27
N MET A 154 -10.82 -3.11 -6.33
CA MET A 154 -9.82 -3.82 -7.14
C MET A 154 -10.04 -3.66 -8.64
N LYS A 155 -11.29 -3.64 -9.12
CA LYS A 155 -11.59 -3.33 -10.53
C LYS A 155 -11.06 -1.94 -10.91
N ARG A 156 -11.32 -0.92 -10.07
CA ARG A 156 -10.75 0.43 -10.29
C ARG A 156 -9.23 0.40 -10.26
N TYR A 157 -8.62 -0.28 -9.29
CA TYR A 157 -7.18 -0.41 -9.19
C TYR A 157 -6.55 -1.02 -10.45
N ILE A 158 -7.14 -2.07 -11.02
CA ILE A 158 -6.65 -2.72 -12.25
C ILE A 158 -6.68 -1.73 -13.42
N LYS A 159 -7.81 -1.06 -13.63
CA LYS A 159 -7.98 -0.06 -14.71
C LYS A 159 -7.04 1.13 -14.59
N ASP A 160 -6.72 1.52 -13.36
CA ASP A 160 -5.86 2.69 -13.05
C ASP A 160 -4.35 2.37 -13.07
N ASN A 161 -3.97 1.09 -13.19
CA ASN A 161 -2.55 0.71 -13.16
C ASN A 161 -1.66 1.41 -14.19
N PRO A 162 -2.07 1.62 -15.46
CA PRO A 162 -1.26 2.34 -16.44
C PRO A 162 -0.99 3.79 -16.00
N ARG A 163 -2.01 4.54 -15.58
CA ARG A 163 -1.87 5.90 -15.06
C ARG A 163 -0.95 5.94 -13.83
N ARG A 164 -1.12 5.00 -12.90
CA ARG A 164 -0.26 4.90 -11.72
C ARG A 164 1.21 4.63 -12.08
N LEU A 165 1.46 3.85 -13.12
CA LEU A 165 2.80 3.63 -13.65
C LEU A 165 3.36 4.92 -14.26
N ALA A 166 2.55 5.67 -15.03
CA ALA A 166 2.94 6.96 -15.61
C ALA A 166 3.34 7.96 -14.52
N LEU A 167 2.50 8.13 -13.51
CA LEU A 167 2.77 9.03 -12.38
C LEU A 167 4.05 8.65 -11.63
N LYS A 168 4.28 7.35 -11.39
CA LYS A 168 5.51 6.88 -10.74
C LYS A 168 6.76 7.13 -11.58
N ARG A 169 6.67 7.00 -12.90
CA ARG A 169 7.80 7.27 -13.80
C ARG A 169 8.11 8.75 -13.90
N ALA A 170 7.08 9.60 -13.95
CA ALA A 170 7.21 11.04 -13.99
C ALA A 170 7.74 11.63 -12.67
N ASN A 171 7.37 11.04 -11.54
CA ASN A 171 7.66 11.55 -10.20
C ASN A 171 8.35 10.49 -9.35
N LYS A 172 9.56 10.07 -9.75
CA LYS A 172 10.26 8.96 -9.10
C LYS A 172 10.50 9.20 -7.61
N ASP A 173 10.86 10.41 -7.24
CA ASP A 173 11.20 10.79 -5.87
C ASP A 173 9.96 10.91 -4.98
N LEU A 174 8.85 11.40 -5.51
CA LEU A 174 7.59 11.54 -4.78
C LEU A 174 7.09 10.23 -4.15
N PHE A 175 7.40 9.09 -4.77
CA PHE A 175 6.95 7.76 -4.33
C PHE A 175 8.08 6.90 -3.74
N ARG A 176 9.19 7.53 -3.37
CA ARG A 176 10.30 6.91 -2.65
C ARG A 176 10.29 7.33 -1.19
N ILE A 177 10.79 6.44 -0.35
CA ILE A 177 11.18 6.78 1.02
C ILE A 177 12.53 7.49 0.94
N HIS A 178 12.60 8.68 1.49
CA HIS A 178 13.82 9.46 1.67
C HIS A 178 14.23 9.35 3.12
N GLN A 179 15.37 8.72 3.37
CA GLN A 179 15.97 8.60 4.70
C GLN A 179 16.82 9.84 4.98
N ASP A 180 17.04 10.11 6.26
CA ASP A 180 17.94 11.16 6.75
C ASP A 180 17.63 12.57 6.21
N VAL A 181 16.33 12.86 6.06
CA VAL A 181 15.85 14.20 5.69
C VAL A 181 15.83 15.09 6.94
N LEU A 182 16.37 16.30 6.82
CA LEU A 182 16.26 17.32 7.87
C LEU A 182 15.09 18.26 7.53
N LEU A 183 14.06 18.24 8.35
CA LEU A 183 12.95 19.19 8.30
C LEU A 183 13.08 20.13 9.52
N ASN A 184 13.50 21.39 9.29
CA ASN A 184 13.82 22.35 10.36
C ASN A 184 14.66 21.74 11.50
N ASN A 185 15.79 21.11 11.13
CA ASN A 185 16.70 20.40 12.03
C ASN A 185 16.10 19.14 12.72
N LEU A 186 14.90 18.72 12.37
CA LEU A 186 14.34 17.45 12.83
C LEU A 186 14.76 16.32 11.87
N PRO A 187 15.64 15.41 12.29
CA PRO A 187 16.01 14.26 11.46
C PRO A 187 14.85 13.30 11.34
N CYS A 188 14.45 12.99 10.12
CA CYS A 188 13.30 12.15 9.84
C CYS A 188 13.45 11.37 8.53
N THR A 189 12.61 10.39 8.37
CA THR A 189 12.39 9.68 7.11
C THR A 189 11.05 10.14 6.53
N THR A 190 11.02 10.46 5.24
CA THR A 190 9.82 11.03 4.60
C THR A 190 9.39 10.26 3.37
N LEU A 191 8.12 10.41 3.01
CA LEU A 191 7.54 10.03 1.73
C LEU A 191 6.45 11.02 1.35
N GLY A 192 6.47 11.48 0.10
CA GLY A 192 5.44 12.37 -0.43
C GLY A 192 5.94 13.80 -0.59
N ASN A 193 5.06 14.74 -0.34
CA ASN A 193 5.21 16.15 -0.71
C ASN A 193 5.89 16.96 0.40
N THR A 194 7.21 16.99 0.44
CA THR A 194 7.98 17.68 1.50
C THR A 194 7.69 19.16 1.59
N PHE A 195 7.30 19.84 0.49
CA PHE A 195 6.91 21.25 0.51
C PHE A 195 5.74 21.57 1.44
N LEU A 196 4.93 20.56 1.81
CA LEU A 196 3.85 20.75 2.78
C LEU A 196 4.38 21.10 4.17
N PHE A 197 5.62 20.72 4.47
CA PHE A 197 6.26 21.08 5.71
C PHE A 197 6.53 22.58 5.81
N ASP A 198 6.83 23.22 4.69
CA ASP A 198 7.17 24.66 4.61
C ASP A 198 5.91 25.54 4.50
N TYR A 199 4.72 24.97 4.63
CA TYR A 199 3.48 25.74 4.62
C TYR A 199 3.43 26.70 5.81
N PRO A 200 3.02 27.97 5.59
CA PRO A 200 3.09 29.00 6.63
C PRO A 200 2.10 28.80 7.77
N ILE A 201 0.96 28.18 7.48
CA ILE A 201 -0.09 27.93 8.48
C ILE A 201 -0.39 26.43 8.52
N LYS A 202 -0.07 25.85 9.66
CA LYS A 202 -0.32 24.43 9.95
C LYS A 202 -1.04 24.33 11.30
N HIS A 203 -2.04 23.44 11.38
CA HIS A 203 -2.74 23.14 12.62
C HIS A 203 -2.60 21.66 12.97
N VAL A 204 -2.37 21.39 14.26
CA VAL A 204 -2.31 20.01 14.75
C VAL A 204 -3.72 19.47 14.97
N VAL A 205 -3.95 18.23 14.55
CA VAL A 205 -5.17 17.46 14.88
C VAL A 205 -4.84 16.50 16.00
N GLN A 206 -5.41 16.75 17.17
CA GLN A 206 -5.31 15.89 18.35
C GLN A 206 -6.70 15.63 18.91
N CYS A 207 -7.01 14.35 19.10
CA CYS A 207 -8.26 13.92 19.72
C CYS A 207 -7.97 13.07 20.95
N SER A 208 -8.43 13.52 22.11
CA SER A 208 -8.45 12.66 23.29
C SER A 208 -9.35 11.44 23.05
N ARG A 209 -8.94 10.29 23.60
CA ARG A 209 -9.79 9.08 23.56
C ARG A 209 -11.08 9.20 24.37
N SER A 210 -11.20 10.22 25.21
CA SER A 210 -12.38 10.50 26.01
C SER A 210 -13.44 11.33 25.28
N LEU A 211 -13.17 11.84 24.08
CA LEU A 211 -14.13 12.62 23.30
C LEU A 211 -15.30 11.74 22.86
N THR A 212 -16.50 12.29 22.96
CA THR A 212 -17.71 11.69 22.38
C THR A 212 -17.68 11.81 20.85
N GLN A 213 -18.52 11.03 20.15
CA GLN A 213 -18.60 11.12 18.70
C GLN A 213 -19.04 12.52 18.25
N GLU A 214 -19.97 13.16 18.94
CA GLU A 214 -20.41 14.54 18.66
C GLU A 214 -19.27 15.56 18.76
N GLN A 215 -18.39 15.40 19.75
CA GLN A 215 -17.19 16.24 19.88
C GLN A 215 -16.18 16.00 18.77
N ILE A 216 -16.04 14.74 18.34
CA ILE A 216 -15.18 14.38 17.19
C ILE A 216 -15.74 14.97 15.90
N ASP A 217 -17.06 14.91 15.70
CA ASP A 217 -17.73 15.45 14.52
C ASP A 217 -17.61 16.99 14.49
N ALA A 218 -17.76 17.67 15.62
CA ALA A 218 -17.53 19.11 15.72
C ALA A 218 -16.08 19.51 15.37
N LEU A 219 -15.09 18.76 15.89
CA LEU A 219 -13.68 18.98 15.57
C LEU A 219 -13.38 18.68 14.09
N LEU A 220 -14.04 17.68 13.52
CA LEU A 220 -13.95 17.37 12.09
C LEU A 220 -14.45 18.53 11.24
N ASP A 221 -15.61 19.11 11.57
CA ASP A 221 -16.19 20.24 10.84
C ASP A 221 -15.29 21.48 10.93
N GLU A 222 -14.70 21.73 12.10
CA GLU A 222 -13.70 22.77 12.28
C GLU A 222 -12.47 22.56 11.39
N CYS A 223 -11.88 21.37 11.42
CA CYS A 223 -10.72 21.02 10.58
C CYS A 223 -11.04 21.15 9.09
N LEU A 224 -12.25 20.77 8.67
CA LEU A 224 -12.66 20.91 7.26
C LEU A 224 -12.81 22.38 6.87
N THR A 225 -13.35 23.22 7.75
CA THR A 225 -13.46 24.66 7.53
C THR A 225 -12.07 25.28 7.38
N GLN A 226 -11.16 25.02 8.32
CA GLN A 226 -9.77 25.48 8.29
C GLN A 226 -9.04 25.01 7.02
N ALA A 227 -9.29 23.78 6.58
CA ALA A 227 -8.69 23.24 5.36
C ALA A 227 -9.17 23.98 4.09
N THR A 228 -10.41 24.48 4.04
CA THR A 228 -10.90 25.34 2.94
C THR A 228 -10.22 26.70 2.90
N GLU A 229 -9.72 27.16 4.05
CA GLU A 229 -8.94 28.40 4.19
C GLU A 229 -7.45 28.21 3.86
N GLY A 230 -7.06 27.00 3.47
CA GLY A 230 -5.69 26.67 3.04
C GLY A 230 -4.76 26.23 4.18
N ILE A 231 -5.30 25.92 5.35
CA ILE A 231 -4.53 25.41 6.48
C ILE A 231 -4.15 23.95 6.24
N VAL A 232 -2.88 23.62 6.45
CA VAL A 232 -2.37 22.24 6.39
C VAL A 232 -2.49 21.59 7.76
N HIS A 233 -3.14 20.45 7.83
CA HIS A 233 -3.29 19.72 9.09
C HIS A 233 -2.15 18.74 9.33
N VAL A 234 -1.70 18.64 10.58
CA VAL A 234 -0.65 17.72 11.04
C VAL A 234 -1.23 16.77 12.07
N THR A 235 -1.02 15.47 11.92
CA THR A 235 -1.55 14.48 12.87
C THR A 235 -0.66 13.26 12.99
N ALA A 236 -0.63 12.66 14.18
CA ALA A 236 -0.06 11.34 14.38
C ALA A 236 -1.05 10.20 14.09
N ALA A 237 -2.33 10.51 13.87
CA ALA A 237 -3.42 9.58 13.55
C ALA A 237 -3.45 8.35 14.49
N ILE A 238 -3.32 8.59 15.79
CA ILE A 238 -3.22 7.54 16.82
C ILE A 238 -4.58 7.15 17.36
N SER A 239 -5.37 8.15 17.77
CA SER A 239 -6.73 7.92 18.27
C SER A 239 -7.69 7.64 17.11
N GLU A 240 -8.86 7.06 17.42
CA GLU A 240 -9.88 6.80 16.40
C GLU A 240 -10.44 8.11 15.81
N GLY A 241 -10.62 9.14 16.66
CA GLY A 241 -11.04 10.47 16.20
C GLY A 241 -10.03 11.10 15.24
N GLU A 242 -8.73 11.09 15.59
CA GLU A 242 -7.67 11.56 14.67
C GLU A 242 -7.69 10.82 13.33
N LYS A 243 -7.90 9.51 13.35
CA LYS A 243 -8.01 8.71 12.11
C LYS A 243 -9.23 9.07 11.28
N GLN A 244 -10.36 9.36 11.93
CA GLN A 244 -11.59 9.79 11.25
C GLN A 244 -11.36 11.13 10.55
N ILE A 245 -10.79 12.11 11.26
CA ILE A 245 -10.48 13.44 10.71
C ILE A 245 -9.47 13.35 9.59
N ALA A 246 -8.35 12.63 9.79
CA ALA A 246 -7.33 12.42 8.75
C ALA A 246 -7.90 11.75 7.50
N ARG A 247 -8.84 10.80 7.68
CA ARG A 247 -9.53 10.16 6.56
C ARG A 247 -10.41 11.15 5.80
N ALA A 248 -11.22 11.94 6.50
CA ALA A 248 -12.13 12.90 5.89
C ALA A 248 -11.38 14.01 5.14
N LEU A 249 -10.32 14.58 5.74
CA LEU A 249 -9.46 15.57 5.08
C LEU A 249 -8.89 15.01 3.78
N ARG A 250 -8.35 13.79 3.81
CA ARG A 250 -7.78 13.12 2.64
C ARG A 250 -8.83 12.79 1.58
N GLU A 251 -10.02 12.30 1.96
CA GLU A 251 -11.11 11.96 1.03
C GLU A 251 -11.65 13.19 0.32
N LYS A 252 -11.66 14.34 1.00
CA LYS A 252 -12.02 15.63 0.41
C LYS A 252 -10.85 16.30 -0.35
N GLY A 253 -9.67 15.69 -0.38
CA GLY A 253 -8.50 16.17 -1.13
C GLY A 253 -7.76 17.34 -0.50
N PHE A 254 -7.87 17.54 0.81
CA PHE A 254 -7.14 18.56 1.53
C PHE A 254 -5.70 18.13 1.88
N PRO A 255 -4.76 19.08 2.01
CA PRO A 255 -3.38 18.78 2.38
C PRO A 255 -3.29 18.22 3.81
N LEU A 256 -2.45 17.22 3.98
CA LEU A 256 -2.27 16.53 5.26
C LEU A 256 -0.82 16.09 5.46
N ILE A 257 -0.29 16.33 6.65
CA ILE A 257 0.99 15.77 7.14
C ILE A 257 0.65 14.70 8.18
N VAL A 258 1.15 13.48 7.98
CA VAL A 258 0.90 12.36 8.89
C VAL A 258 2.20 11.85 9.47
N LEU A 259 2.30 11.83 10.78
CA LEU A 259 3.41 11.20 11.49
C LEU A 259 3.15 9.71 11.67
N LEU A 260 4.12 8.90 11.32
CA LEU A 260 4.03 7.45 11.41
C LEU A 260 4.61 6.95 12.74
N HIS A 261 3.74 6.67 13.71
CA HIS A 261 4.16 6.19 15.03
C HIS A 261 4.78 4.79 15.02
N GLU A 262 4.49 3.97 14.01
CA GLU A 262 5.13 2.67 13.80
C GLU A 262 6.33 2.76 12.82
N GLY A 263 6.57 3.94 12.26
CA GLY A 263 7.60 4.21 11.28
C GLY A 263 7.34 3.63 9.89
N PHE A 264 8.26 3.95 8.99
CA PHE A 264 8.35 3.26 7.71
C PHE A 264 8.94 1.86 7.91
N PRO A 265 8.64 0.99 6.98
CA PRO A 265 9.30 -0.30 6.91
C PRO A 265 10.82 -0.18 6.88
N SER A 266 11.51 -0.77 7.85
CA SER A 266 12.98 -0.77 7.95
C SER A 266 13.60 -1.73 6.94
N PRO A 267 14.79 -1.41 6.37
CA PRO A 267 15.58 -2.35 5.59
C PRO A 267 15.88 -3.67 6.32
N ASP A 268 16.00 -3.62 7.66
CA ASP A 268 16.26 -4.77 8.52
C ASP A 268 15.01 -5.63 8.74
N ASN A 269 13.84 -5.14 8.38
CA ASN A 269 12.60 -5.89 8.45
C ASN A 269 12.13 -6.29 7.03
N PRO A 270 12.35 -7.55 6.60
CA PRO A 270 11.98 -8.01 5.24
C PRO A 270 10.52 -7.84 4.89
N GLN A 271 9.62 -7.71 5.89
CA GLN A 271 8.19 -7.44 5.65
C GLN A 271 7.98 -6.08 5.04
N TYR A 272 8.89 -5.17 5.25
CA TYR A 272 8.74 -3.75 5.04
C TYR A 272 9.66 -3.17 3.96
N LYS A 273 10.50 -4.01 3.35
CA LYS A 273 11.55 -3.60 2.40
C LYS A 273 11.06 -2.76 1.22
N TYR A 274 9.76 -2.73 0.96
CA TYR A 274 9.18 -2.02 -0.18
C TYR A 274 7.85 -1.36 0.20
N TYR A 275 7.88 -0.38 1.11
CA TYR A 275 6.70 0.46 1.28
C TYR A 275 6.38 1.13 -0.05
N LYS A 276 5.16 0.91 -0.52
CA LYS A 276 4.64 1.58 -1.70
C LYS A 276 3.30 2.16 -1.29
N PRO A 277 3.12 3.48 -1.37
CA PRO A 277 1.82 4.04 -1.12
C PRO A 277 0.79 3.39 -2.04
N SER A 278 -0.36 3.02 -1.49
CA SER A 278 -1.42 2.35 -2.22
C SER A 278 -2.77 3.01 -1.95
N GLY A 279 -3.73 2.80 -2.85
CA GLY A 279 -5.07 3.35 -2.71
C GLY A 279 -5.06 4.87 -2.55
N VAL A 280 -5.74 5.35 -1.52
CA VAL A 280 -5.92 6.78 -1.26
C VAL A 280 -4.64 7.54 -0.93
N TYR A 281 -3.64 6.90 -0.32
CA TYR A 281 -2.34 7.54 -0.08
C TYR A 281 -1.58 7.82 -1.38
N PHE A 282 -1.68 6.91 -2.35
CA PHE A 282 -1.08 7.14 -3.67
C PHE A 282 -1.70 8.36 -4.34
N GLU A 283 -3.03 8.44 -4.36
CA GLU A 283 -3.76 9.56 -4.98
C GLU A 283 -3.45 10.88 -4.27
N ALA A 284 -3.44 10.89 -2.95
CA ALA A 284 -3.12 12.08 -2.17
C ALA A 284 -1.67 12.55 -2.40
N CYS A 285 -0.69 11.63 -2.47
CA CYS A 285 0.69 11.98 -2.85
C CYS A 285 0.77 12.54 -4.26
N ALA A 286 0.12 11.88 -5.24
CA ALA A 286 0.13 12.32 -6.63
C ALA A 286 -0.51 13.71 -6.82
N ALA A 287 -1.50 14.04 -6.00
CA ALA A 287 -2.18 15.34 -6.01
C ALA A 287 -1.43 16.45 -5.25
N GLY A 288 -0.25 16.19 -4.70
CA GLY A 288 0.47 17.19 -3.89
C GLY A 288 -0.12 17.41 -2.49
N LYS A 289 -0.85 16.44 -1.95
CA LYS A 289 -1.70 16.63 -0.76
C LYS A 289 -1.32 15.75 0.43
N LEU A 290 -0.20 15.03 0.37
CA LEU A 290 0.20 14.15 1.47
C LEU A 290 1.71 14.15 1.67
N LEU A 291 2.11 14.35 2.92
CA LEU A 291 3.45 14.11 3.43
C LEU A 291 3.37 13.11 4.59
N LEU A 292 4.11 12.02 4.49
CA LEU A 292 4.31 11.06 5.58
C LEU A 292 5.68 11.28 6.20
N ILE A 293 5.75 11.37 7.51
CA ILE A 293 6.97 11.60 8.28
C ILE A 293 7.13 10.52 9.34
N GLU A 294 8.30 9.90 9.38
CA GLU A 294 8.76 9.12 10.52
C GLU A 294 9.87 9.90 11.23
N PRO A 295 9.62 10.46 12.42
CA PRO A 295 10.68 11.08 13.21
C PRO A 295 11.71 10.03 13.65
N HIS A 296 13.00 10.35 13.56
CA HIS A 296 14.05 9.48 14.08
C HIS A 296 14.02 9.44 15.60
N LYS A 297 14.61 8.41 16.20
CA LYS A 297 14.63 8.23 17.66
C LYS A 297 15.18 9.45 18.40
N GLN A 298 16.19 10.11 17.83
CA GLN A 298 16.79 11.31 18.38
C GLN A 298 15.78 12.47 18.55
N VAL A 299 14.75 12.54 17.70
CA VAL A 299 13.69 13.56 17.82
C VAL A 299 12.82 13.30 19.05
N LEU A 300 12.57 12.03 19.39
CA LEU A 300 11.84 11.65 20.60
C LEU A 300 12.61 11.96 21.88
N GLU A 301 13.93 12.11 21.78
CA GLU A 301 14.85 12.42 22.88
C GLU A 301 15.18 13.92 23.00
N LEU A 302 14.62 14.76 22.13
CA LEU A 302 14.80 16.21 22.23
C LEU A 302 14.22 16.74 23.55
N PRO A 303 14.92 17.61 24.29
CA PRO A 303 14.46 18.15 25.57
C PRO A 303 13.03 18.71 25.47
N GLU A 304 12.74 19.47 24.44
CA GLU A 304 11.42 20.05 24.21
C GLU A 304 10.31 18.97 24.07
N VAL A 305 10.59 17.85 23.44
CA VAL A 305 9.64 16.73 23.28
C VAL A 305 9.49 16.00 24.60
N VAL A 306 10.59 15.75 25.28
CA VAL A 306 10.63 15.03 26.58
C VAL A 306 9.86 15.83 27.63
N ASP A 307 10.20 17.11 27.83
CA ASP A 307 9.58 17.97 28.83
C ASP A 307 8.06 18.10 28.64
N LYS A 308 7.63 18.38 27.40
CA LYS A 308 6.19 18.45 27.07
C LYS A 308 5.47 17.12 27.25
N THR A 309 6.15 16.00 26.96
CA THR A 309 5.57 14.68 27.10
C THR A 309 5.42 14.31 28.58
N GLU A 310 6.46 14.50 29.39
CA GLU A 310 6.44 14.22 30.83
C GLU A 310 5.42 15.08 31.56
N ALA A 311 5.27 16.35 31.17
CA ALA A 311 4.23 17.23 31.72
C ALA A 311 2.79 16.67 31.49
N LYS A 312 2.57 15.93 30.38
CA LYS A 312 1.24 15.35 30.09
C LYS A 312 1.00 13.97 30.67
N VAL A 313 2.04 13.14 30.79
CA VAL A 313 1.88 11.74 31.20
C VAL A 313 2.46 11.41 32.58
N GLY A 314 3.22 12.32 33.15
CA GLY A 314 3.94 12.08 34.40
C GLY A 314 5.14 11.14 34.20
N ASN A 315 5.65 10.61 35.29
CA ASN A 315 6.85 9.78 35.30
C ASN A 315 6.55 8.33 34.89
N ILE A 316 6.27 8.11 33.58
CA ILE A 316 6.09 6.76 33.01
C ILE A 316 7.29 6.39 32.15
N PRO A 317 7.61 5.09 32.01
CA PRO A 317 8.75 4.67 31.21
C PRO A 317 8.67 5.18 29.77
N HIS A 318 9.76 5.74 29.25
CA HIS A 318 9.87 6.21 27.86
C HIS A 318 9.65 5.10 26.83
N THR A 319 9.84 3.84 27.23
CA THR A 319 9.56 2.66 26.42
C THR A 319 8.09 2.31 26.33
N SER A 320 7.24 2.94 27.14
CA SER A 320 5.81 2.65 27.13
C SER A 320 5.14 3.17 25.85
N GLN A 321 4.14 2.43 25.39
CA GLN A 321 3.35 2.84 24.23
C GLN A 321 2.64 4.18 24.45
N ARG A 322 2.18 4.42 25.67
CA ARG A 322 1.52 5.68 26.04
C ARG A 322 2.48 6.87 25.93
N TYR A 323 3.70 6.75 26.45
CA TYR A 323 4.74 7.77 26.29
C TYR A 323 4.99 8.09 24.83
N ARG A 324 5.25 7.06 24.02
CA ARG A 324 5.50 7.20 22.59
C ARG A 324 4.36 7.92 21.86
N PHE A 325 3.12 7.61 22.17
CA PHE A 325 1.96 8.25 21.54
C PHE A 325 1.87 9.73 21.87
N VAL A 326 2.10 10.10 23.14
CA VAL A 326 2.09 11.51 23.53
C VAL A 326 3.28 12.24 22.94
N ALA A 327 4.47 11.64 22.92
CA ALA A 327 5.65 12.23 22.26
C ALA A 327 5.40 12.47 20.75
N MET A 328 4.74 11.56 20.04
CA MET A 328 4.37 11.80 18.65
C MET A 328 3.42 12.97 18.46
N ASN A 329 2.48 13.17 19.38
CA ASN A 329 1.60 14.34 19.37
C ASN A 329 2.37 15.64 19.67
N MET A 330 3.37 15.61 20.55
CA MET A 330 4.25 16.77 20.79
C MET A 330 5.08 17.12 19.56
N ILE A 331 5.59 16.13 18.84
CA ILE A 331 6.29 16.35 17.58
C ILE A 331 5.35 16.95 16.53
N ALA A 332 4.09 16.48 16.48
CA ALA A 332 3.08 17.09 15.59
C ALA A 332 2.83 18.57 15.92
N GLU A 333 2.78 18.93 17.19
CA GLU A 333 2.68 20.33 17.64
C GLU A 333 3.91 21.15 17.20
N ILE A 334 5.12 20.62 17.39
CA ILE A 334 6.37 21.28 16.95
C ILE A 334 6.33 21.51 15.43
N ILE A 335 5.94 20.52 14.64
CA ILE A 335 5.83 20.65 13.19
C ILE A 335 4.77 21.68 12.80
N ALA A 336 3.65 21.73 13.49
CA ALA A 336 2.60 22.71 13.20
C ALA A 336 3.02 24.14 13.53
N THR A 337 3.88 24.34 14.53
CA THR A 337 4.37 25.66 14.95
C THR A 337 5.67 26.09 14.25
N SER A 338 6.35 25.19 13.55
CA SER A 338 7.54 25.51 12.76
C SER A 338 7.13 26.01 11.38
N GLY A 339 6.97 27.33 11.23
CA GLY A 339 6.63 28.02 9.99
C GLY A 339 7.27 29.38 9.93
#